data_a4bf34b3751263b8b05f5ecef416da27
#
_entry.id   a4bf34b3751263b8b05f5ecef416da27
#
_cell.length_a   1.000
_cell.length_b   1.000
_cell.length_c   1.000
_cell.angle_alpha   90.00
_cell.angle_beta   90.00
_cell.angle_gamma   90.00
#
_symmetry.space_group_name_H-M   'P 1'
#
loop_
_entity.id
_entity.type
_entity.pdbx_description
1 polymer ?
#
loop_
_entity_poly.entity_id
_entity_poly.type
_entity_poly.pdbx_seq_one_letter_code
_entity_poly.pdbx_strand_id
1 'polypeptide(L)'
;MKIILAILLCSVFYVGSFCQDAGFRTKTLKVSDSIRLDTLSIFPNSFKVFVGGVPLSVSQYRLNFSSALFVLNQPIEDSIRFVYQVFPFDLSKKYQLRDSAVVFDKDRDNSALFKIENFFSVDD
;
A
#
# COMPACT_ATOMS: atom_id res chain seq x y z
N MET A 1 -3.39 38.81 -34.26
CA MET A 1 -2.91 37.45 -34.46
C MET A 1 -1.85 36.99 -33.44
N LYS A 2 -0.80 37.78 -33.19
CA LYS A 2 0.27 37.40 -32.23
C LYS A 2 -0.21 37.22 -30.79
N ILE A 3 -1.19 38.02 -30.33
CA ILE A 3 -1.74 37.96 -28.98
C ILE A 3 -2.62 36.69 -28.77
N ILE A 4 -3.40 36.34 -29.80
CA ILE A 4 -4.26 35.16 -29.77
C ILE A 4 -3.42 33.88 -29.73
N LEU A 5 -2.31 33.84 -30.46
CA LEU A 5 -1.37 32.74 -30.45
C LEU A 5 -0.68 32.56 -29.09
N ALA A 6 -0.35 33.67 -28.42
CA ALA A 6 0.25 33.65 -27.08
C ALA A 6 -0.74 33.13 -26.03
N ILE A 7 -2.02 33.51 -26.10
CA ILE A 7 -3.08 33.02 -25.19
C ILE A 7 -3.32 31.54 -25.40
N LEU A 8 -3.35 31.06 -26.66
CA LEU A 8 -3.49 29.67 -27.00
C LEU A 8 -2.31 28.82 -26.49
N LEU A 9 -1.09 29.35 -26.58
CA LEU A 9 0.11 28.67 -26.06
C LEU A 9 0.13 28.59 -24.54
N CYS A 10 -0.32 29.63 -23.82
CA CYS A 10 -0.45 29.63 -22.38
C CYS A 10 -1.52 28.59 -21.89
N SER A 11 -2.61 28.41 -22.63
CA SER A 11 -3.65 27.47 -22.24
C SER A 11 -3.20 26.00 -22.29
N VAL A 12 -2.22 25.69 -23.15
CA VAL A 12 -1.67 24.32 -23.25
C VAL A 12 -0.79 23.97 -22.05
N PHE A 13 -0.17 24.96 -21.41
CA PHE A 13 0.66 24.73 -20.22
C PHE A 13 -0.12 24.54 -18.91
N TYR A 14 -1.41 24.90 -18.88
CA TYR A 14 -2.25 24.75 -17.68
C TYR A 14 -2.82 23.35 -17.47
N VAL A 15 -2.71 22.46 -18.43
CA VAL A 15 -3.31 21.10 -18.35
C VAL A 15 -2.37 20.07 -17.70
N GLY A 16 -1.16 20.48 -17.29
CA GLY A 16 -0.08 19.54 -16.96
C GLY A 16 0.19 19.24 -15.49
N SER A 17 -0.60 19.73 -14.53
CA SER A 17 -0.25 19.55 -13.11
C SER A 17 -1.35 18.84 -12.30
N PHE A 18 -1.96 17.82 -12.84
CA PHE A 18 -2.52 16.78 -11.99
C PHE A 18 -1.36 15.89 -11.53
N CYS A 19 -0.64 16.39 -10.53
CA CYS A 19 0.20 15.53 -9.71
C CYS A 19 -0.74 14.50 -9.11
N GLN A 20 -0.74 13.29 -9.63
CA GLN A 20 -1.40 12.16 -9.01
C GLN A 20 -0.68 11.95 -7.69
N ASP A 21 -1.28 12.37 -6.60
CA ASP A 21 -0.90 12.00 -5.25
C ASP A 21 -1.06 10.47 -5.14
N ALA A 22 -0.04 9.78 -5.62
CA ALA A 22 -0.04 8.35 -5.71
C ALA A 22 -0.16 7.76 -4.30
N GLY A 23 -1.35 7.31 -3.96
CA GLY A 23 -1.61 6.53 -2.77
C GLY A 23 -1.94 7.31 -1.49
N PHE A 24 -1.92 8.65 -1.46
CA PHE A 24 -2.40 9.41 -0.31
C PHE A 24 -3.92 9.35 -0.19
N ARG A 25 -4.40 9.08 1.01
CA ARG A 25 -5.83 8.99 1.34
C ARG A 25 -6.15 9.75 2.60
N THR A 26 -7.32 10.40 2.60
CA THR A 26 -7.89 11.06 3.78
C THR A 26 -9.27 10.48 4.02
N LYS A 27 -9.52 9.99 5.24
CA LYS A 27 -10.82 9.48 5.66
C LYS A 27 -11.22 10.11 7.00
N THR A 28 -12.49 10.42 7.16
CA THR A 28 -13.06 10.88 8.42
C THR A 28 -14.15 9.91 8.83
N LEU A 29 -13.97 9.25 9.95
CA LEU A 29 -14.84 8.17 10.43
C LEU A 29 -15.06 8.30 11.94
N LYS A 30 -16.23 7.86 12.40
CA LYS A 30 -16.47 7.59 13.82
C LYS A 30 -16.00 6.17 14.13
N VAL A 31 -15.15 6.05 15.12
CA VAL A 31 -14.58 4.76 15.54
C VAL A 31 -14.87 4.57 17.00
N SER A 32 -15.62 3.53 17.35
CA SER A 32 -15.90 3.18 18.73
C SER A 32 -14.80 2.32 19.36
N ASP A 33 -14.26 1.39 18.61
CA ASP A 33 -13.32 0.40 19.14
C ASP A 33 -12.21 0.10 18.14
N SER A 34 -12.54 -0.56 17.04
CA SER A 34 -11.59 -0.91 15.99
C SER A 34 -12.20 -0.76 14.60
N ILE A 35 -11.38 -0.42 13.63
CA ILE A 35 -11.79 -0.30 12.23
C ILE A 35 -10.64 -0.65 11.28
N ARG A 36 -10.97 -1.33 10.19
CA ARG A 36 -10.07 -1.49 9.08
C ARG A 36 -10.14 -0.26 8.17
N LEU A 37 -9.06 0.49 8.08
CA LEU A 37 -9.01 1.75 7.33
C LEU A 37 -8.96 1.51 5.81
N ASP A 38 -8.28 0.46 5.39
CA ASP A 38 -8.06 0.19 3.97
C ASP A 38 -7.92 -1.31 3.69
N THR A 39 -8.09 -1.67 2.42
CA THR A 39 -7.81 -3.02 1.91
C THR A 39 -6.34 -3.24 1.59
N LEU A 40 -5.59 -2.14 1.45
CA LEU A 40 -4.15 -2.12 1.18
C LEU A 40 -3.38 -1.81 2.46
N SER A 41 -2.10 -2.16 2.47
CA SER A 41 -1.21 -1.86 3.60
C SER A 41 -0.85 -0.38 3.64
N ILE A 42 -0.70 0.16 4.85
CA ILE A 42 -0.38 1.57 5.08
C ILE A 42 1.12 1.76 5.21
N PHE A 43 1.62 2.84 4.61
CA PHE A 43 3.02 3.23 4.75
C PHE A 43 3.28 3.81 6.15
N PRO A 44 4.14 3.20 7.00
CA PRO A 44 4.25 3.57 8.42
C PRO A 44 4.53 5.03 8.68
N ASN A 45 5.44 5.64 7.92
CA ASN A 45 5.87 7.02 8.13
C ASN A 45 4.87 8.07 7.63
N SER A 46 3.83 7.67 6.92
CA SER A 46 2.83 8.57 6.35
C SER A 46 1.59 8.73 7.21
N PHE A 47 1.40 7.86 8.20
CA PHE A 47 0.17 7.80 8.99
C PHE A 47 0.08 8.96 9.99
N LYS A 48 -1.03 9.70 9.88
CA LYS A 48 -1.39 10.78 10.80
C LYS A 48 -2.86 10.66 11.16
N VAL A 49 -3.18 10.89 12.42
CA VAL A 49 -4.55 10.81 12.95
C VAL A 49 -4.87 12.05 13.76
N PHE A 50 -6.05 12.62 13.56
CA PHE A 50 -6.50 13.86 14.17
C PHE A 50 -7.91 13.69 14.73
N VAL A 51 -8.13 14.25 15.91
CA VAL A 51 -9.45 14.37 16.55
C VAL A 51 -9.71 15.85 16.80
N GLY A 52 -10.78 16.39 16.21
CA GLY A 52 -11.08 17.82 16.33
C GLY A 52 -9.97 18.75 15.83
N GLY A 53 -9.17 18.30 14.85
CA GLY A 53 -8.01 19.05 14.35
C GLY A 53 -6.73 18.92 15.18
N VAL A 54 -6.77 18.23 16.31
CA VAL A 54 -5.61 17.97 17.18
C VAL A 54 -5.02 16.60 16.88
N PRO A 55 -3.70 16.47 16.69
CA PRO A 55 -3.08 15.16 16.46
C PRO A 55 -3.28 14.24 17.69
N LEU A 56 -3.67 12.99 17.43
CA LEU A 56 -3.82 11.98 18.46
C LEU A 56 -2.46 11.40 18.84
N SER A 57 -2.21 11.22 20.14
CA SER A 57 -0.96 10.61 20.62
C SER A 57 -0.87 9.13 20.24
N VAL A 58 0.32 8.66 19.87
CA VAL A 58 0.61 7.26 19.54
C VAL A 58 0.23 6.28 20.66
N SER A 59 0.25 6.73 21.91
CA SER A 59 -0.14 5.92 23.08
C SER A 59 -1.63 5.64 23.17
N GLN A 60 -2.47 6.39 22.45
CA GLN A 60 -3.94 6.31 22.51
C GLN A 60 -4.54 5.34 21.49
N TYR A 61 -3.74 4.84 20.56
CA TYR A 61 -4.18 3.91 19.53
C TYR A 61 -3.11 2.86 19.19
N ARG A 62 -3.54 1.81 18.49
CA ARG A 62 -2.66 0.83 17.85
C ARG A 62 -3.01 0.73 16.38
N LEU A 63 -2.02 0.63 15.54
CA LEU A 63 -2.19 0.44 14.11
C LEU A 63 -1.36 -0.74 13.62
N ASN A 64 -2.03 -1.68 12.97
CA ASN A 64 -1.36 -2.71 12.20
C ASN A 64 -1.23 -2.23 10.75
N PHE A 65 -0.05 -1.84 10.34
CA PHE A 65 0.22 -1.25 9.02
C PHE A 65 -0.02 -2.25 7.88
N SER A 66 0.27 -3.52 8.09
CA SER A 66 0.10 -4.55 7.06
C SER A 66 -1.36 -4.80 6.73
N SER A 67 -2.22 -4.89 7.74
CA SER A 67 -3.66 -5.15 7.58
C SER A 67 -4.52 -3.88 7.56
N ALA A 68 -3.91 -2.71 7.78
CA ALA A 68 -4.59 -1.42 7.94
C ALA A 68 -5.66 -1.42 9.06
N LEU A 69 -5.43 -2.18 10.12
CA LEU A 69 -6.34 -2.28 11.25
C LEU A 69 -5.96 -1.25 12.31
N PHE A 70 -6.87 -0.32 12.57
CA PHE A 70 -6.77 0.70 13.61
C PHE A 70 -7.60 0.31 14.82
N VAL A 71 -7.02 0.41 16.00
CA VAL A 71 -7.66 0.09 17.28
C VAL A 71 -7.45 1.24 18.26
N LEU A 72 -8.53 1.75 18.84
CA LEU A 72 -8.48 2.74 19.91
C LEU A 72 -8.26 2.07 21.27
N ASN A 73 -7.42 2.66 22.10
CA ASN A 73 -7.26 2.21 23.47
C ASN A 73 -8.37 2.73 24.39
N GLN A 74 -9.02 3.84 23.99
CA GLN A 74 -10.17 4.43 24.68
C GLN A 74 -11.20 4.91 23.67
N PRO A 75 -12.50 4.77 23.94
CA PRO A 75 -13.54 5.22 23.03
C PRO A 75 -13.49 6.76 22.89
N ILE A 76 -13.62 7.22 21.66
CA ILE A 76 -13.69 8.64 21.31
C ILE A 76 -15.03 8.87 20.60
N GLU A 77 -15.82 9.79 21.13
CA GLU A 77 -17.15 10.10 20.56
C GLU A 77 -17.08 10.95 19.28
N ASP A 78 -15.99 11.69 19.14
CA ASP A 78 -15.77 12.57 18.00
C ASP A 78 -15.34 11.81 16.73
N SER A 79 -15.52 12.48 15.60
CA SER A 79 -15.03 11.96 14.32
C SER A 79 -13.50 12.05 14.25
N ILE A 80 -12.88 10.99 13.81
CA ILE A 80 -11.44 10.87 13.66
C ILE A 80 -11.08 11.02 12.19
N ARG A 81 -10.15 11.91 11.90
CA ARG A 81 -9.61 12.11 10.56
C ARG A 81 -8.27 11.39 10.44
N PHE A 82 -8.21 10.51 9.47
CA PHE A 82 -7.02 9.73 9.11
C PHE A 82 -6.42 10.28 7.82
N VAL A 83 -5.11 10.48 7.82
CA VAL A 83 -4.33 10.84 6.63
C VAL A 83 -3.19 9.85 6.52
N TYR A 84 -3.09 9.14 5.41
CA TYR A 84 -2.08 8.10 5.22
C TYR A 84 -1.83 7.82 3.73
N GLN A 85 -0.72 7.19 3.47
CA GLN A 85 -0.36 6.66 2.16
C GLN A 85 -0.44 5.14 2.19
N VAL A 86 -0.93 4.53 1.13
CA VAL A 86 -1.00 3.07 1.00
C VAL A 86 0.04 2.54 0.03
N PHE A 87 0.45 1.30 0.27
CA PHE A 87 1.18 0.52 -0.72
C PHE A 87 0.24 0.09 -1.86
N PRO A 88 0.75 -0.15 -3.08
CA PRO A 88 -0.07 -0.68 -4.17
C PRO A 88 -0.47 -2.16 -3.98
N PHE A 89 -0.16 -2.75 -2.84
CA PHE A 89 -0.41 -4.16 -2.53
C PHE A 89 -0.70 -4.35 -1.04
N ASP A 90 -1.25 -5.50 -0.68
CA ASP A 90 -1.61 -5.88 0.69
C ASP A 90 -0.51 -6.79 1.27
N LEU A 91 0.32 -6.25 2.18
CA LEU A 91 1.42 -6.97 2.83
C LEU A 91 0.95 -8.06 3.81
N SER A 92 -0.34 -8.09 4.17
CA SER A 92 -0.89 -9.16 5.00
C SER A 92 -1.12 -10.46 4.23
N LYS A 93 -1.15 -10.39 2.90
CA LYS A 93 -1.33 -11.55 2.02
C LYS A 93 0.02 -12.16 1.63
N LYS A 94 0.02 -13.48 1.51
CA LYS A 94 1.16 -14.18 0.91
C LYS A 94 1.05 -14.08 -0.61
N TYR A 95 2.00 -13.40 -1.23
CA TYR A 95 2.14 -13.36 -2.69
C TYR A 95 3.16 -14.42 -3.09
N GLN A 96 2.76 -15.35 -3.93
CA GLN A 96 3.67 -16.31 -4.55
C GLN A 96 4.02 -15.83 -5.96
N LEU A 97 5.30 -15.73 -6.24
CA LEU A 97 5.81 -15.32 -7.55
C LEU A 97 5.56 -16.38 -8.64
N ARG A 98 5.29 -17.61 -8.25
CA ARG A 98 4.94 -18.73 -9.13
C ARG A 98 3.93 -19.63 -8.47
N ASP A 99 2.96 -20.06 -9.24
CA ASP A 99 2.08 -21.16 -8.86
C ASP A 99 2.94 -22.41 -8.78
N SER A 100 3.16 -22.92 -7.58
CA SER A 100 3.95 -24.12 -7.35
C SER A 100 3.38 -25.36 -8.06
N ALA A 101 2.11 -25.30 -8.47
CA ALA A 101 1.46 -26.33 -9.25
C ALA A 101 2.01 -26.48 -10.68
N VAL A 102 2.66 -25.44 -11.22
CA VAL A 102 3.25 -25.46 -12.56
C VAL A 102 4.65 -26.07 -12.60
N VAL A 103 5.30 -26.23 -11.44
CA VAL A 103 6.70 -26.70 -11.36
C VAL A 103 6.80 -28.23 -11.35
N PHE A 104 5.73 -28.93 -11.00
CA PHE A 104 5.71 -30.38 -10.91
C PHE A 104 4.71 -30.95 -11.92
N ASP A 105 4.98 -30.76 -13.20
CA ASP A 105 4.43 -31.65 -14.23
C ASP A 105 5.14 -33.00 -14.07
N LYS A 106 4.42 -33.95 -13.49
CA LYS A 106 4.94 -35.26 -13.10
C LYS A 106 5.40 -36.12 -14.29
N ASP A 107 5.16 -35.62 -15.51
CA ASP A 107 5.44 -36.32 -16.76
C ASP A 107 6.60 -35.69 -17.56
N ARG A 108 7.23 -34.61 -17.03
CA ARG A 108 8.46 -34.12 -17.63
C ARG A 108 9.64 -34.85 -17.03
N ASP A 109 10.16 -35.74 -17.84
CA ASP A 109 11.47 -36.40 -17.76
C ASP A 109 12.34 -35.94 -16.58
N ASN A 110 12.56 -36.85 -15.65
CA ASN A 110 13.49 -36.70 -14.53
C ASN A 110 14.94 -36.38 -14.95
N SER A 111 15.22 -36.30 -16.26
CA SER A 111 16.54 -36.00 -16.79
C SER A 111 17.05 -34.59 -16.49
N ALA A 112 16.14 -33.60 -16.28
CA ALA A 112 16.53 -32.25 -15.93
C ALA A 112 16.86 -32.07 -14.44
N LEU A 113 16.24 -32.86 -13.58
CA LEU A 113 16.53 -32.87 -12.14
C LEU A 113 17.87 -33.52 -11.82
N PHE A 114 18.24 -34.56 -12.57
CA PHE A 114 19.52 -35.23 -12.41
C PHE A 114 20.73 -34.35 -12.75
N LYS A 115 20.56 -33.37 -13.64
CA LYS A 115 21.63 -32.44 -13.97
C LYS A 115 21.91 -31.41 -12.87
N ILE A 116 20.95 -31.13 -12.00
CA ILE A 116 21.11 -30.16 -10.92
C ILE A 116 21.80 -30.79 -9.71
N GLU A 117 21.53 -32.05 -9.41
CA GLU A 117 22.20 -32.76 -8.30
C GLU A 117 23.68 -32.94 -8.54
N ASN A 118 24.08 -33.17 -9.80
CA ASN A 118 25.51 -33.30 -10.13
C ASN A 118 26.29 -31.96 -10.15
N PHE A 119 25.57 -30.83 -10.10
CA PHE A 119 26.21 -29.52 -10.05
C PHE A 119 26.66 -29.13 -8.63
N PHE A 120 26.11 -29.76 -7.60
CA PHE A 120 26.41 -29.50 -6.19
C PHE A 120 27.19 -30.63 -5.50
N SER A 121 27.59 -31.68 -6.22
CA SER A 121 28.56 -32.63 -5.69
C SER A 121 29.97 -32.01 -5.78
N VAL A 122 30.37 -31.39 -4.69
CA VAL A 122 31.77 -31.02 -4.47
C VAL A 122 32.48 -32.33 -4.21
N ASP A 123 33.33 -32.76 -5.16
CA ASP A 123 34.28 -33.84 -4.91
C ASP A 123 35.26 -33.36 -3.83
N ASP A 124 35.23 -34.03 -2.68
CA ASP A 124 36.25 -33.93 -1.65
C ASP A 124 37.55 -34.65 -2.15
#